data_ef11e507c5afbab0455b5bc06a6ec91a
#
_entry.id   ef11e507c5afbab0455b5bc06a6ec91a
#
_cell.length_a   1.000
_cell.length_b   1.000
_cell.length_c   1.000
_cell.angle_alpha   90.00
_cell.angle_beta   90.00
_cell.angle_gamma   90.00
#
_symmetry.space_group_name_H-M   'P 1'
#
loop_
_entity.id
_entity.type
_entity.pdbx_description
1 polymer ?
#
loop_
_entity_poly.entity_id
_entity_poly.type
_entity_poly.pdbx_seq_one_letter_code
_entity_poly.pdbx_strand_id
1 'polypeptide(L)'
;LSASGAAALSLGGRNLLIQWIEATHSFIVYVEVGALGGWRNGEICRLLLASNFLLADTQGGALSYNDATGMVGLNFPIPTYGLDTGDFLKTVNNIVLFSETWKARLDAMNKEQEALTEQAQQAVLEGGEAPEPSFTAGQFLRV
;
A
#
# COMPACT_ATOMS: atom_id res chain seq x y z
N LEU A 1 4.49 -24.31 6.55
CA LEU A 1 3.30 -23.59 7.05
C LEU A 1 3.31 -23.64 8.57
N SER A 2 3.26 -22.47 9.21
CA SER A 2 3.04 -22.38 10.66
C SER A 2 1.67 -22.97 11.01
N ALA A 3 1.43 -23.28 12.30
CA ALA A 3 0.11 -23.75 12.79
C ALA A 3 -1.04 -22.76 12.43
N SER A 4 -0.72 -21.53 12.06
CA SER A 4 -1.66 -20.49 11.60
C SER A 4 -1.99 -20.55 10.09
N GLY A 5 -1.44 -21.51 9.34
CA GLY A 5 -1.63 -21.57 7.88
C GLY A 5 -0.94 -20.44 7.10
N ALA A 6 0.05 -19.78 7.70
CA ALA A 6 0.79 -18.69 7.09
C ALA A 6 2.24 -19.10 6.76
N ALA A 7 2.79 -18.57 5.69
CA ALA A 7 4.18 -18.69 5.29
C ALA A 7 4.77 -17.31 4.95
N ALA A 8 5.90 -16.98 5.57
CA ALA A 8 6.66 -15.78 5.23
C ALA A 8 7.86 -16.18 4.34
N LEU A 9 8.10 -15.41 3.31
CA LEU A 9 9.22 -15.64 2.38
C LEU A 9 9.73 -14.30 1.80
N SER A 10 10.89 -14.34 1.17
CA SER A 10 11.42 -13.21 0.43
C SER A 10 11.61 -13.61 -1.04
N LEU A 11 11.14 -12.78 -1.94
CA LEU A 11 11.25 -12.98 -3.38
C LEU A 11 11.57 -11.64 -4.06
N GLY A 12 12.62 -11.61 -4.86
CA GLY A 12 13.03 -10.40 -5.54
C GLY A 12 13.37 -9.23 -4.60
N GLY A 13 13.87 -9.52 -3.38
CA GLY A 13 14.13 -8.51 -2.36
C GLY A 13 12.90 -7.96 -1.66
N ARG A 14 11.72 -8.57 -1.86
CA ARG A 14 10.46 -8.23 -1.21
C ARG A 14 10.09 -9.25 -0.15
N ASN A 15 9.58 -8.76 0.98
CA ASN A 15 8.97 -9.61 2.00
C ASN A 15 7.52 -9.92 1.59
N LEU A 16 7.21 -11.20 1.61
CA LEU A 16 5.88 -11.71 1.31
C LEU A 16 5.35 -12.50 2.51
N LEU A 17 4.05 -12.41 2.70
CA LEU A 17 3.31 -13.29 3.59
C LEU A 17 2.20 -13.95 2.75
N ILE A 18 2.14 -15.28 2.78
CA ILE A 18 1.08 -16.05 2.13
C ILE A 18 0.27 -16.71 3.23
N GLN A 19 -1.01 -16.42 3.31
CA GLN A 19 -1.91 -16.96 4.31
C GLN A 19 -3.07 -17.70 3.65
N TRP A 20 -3.35 -18.88 4.13
CA TRP A 20 -4.54 -19.64 3.76
C TRP A 20 -5.77 -19.14 4.52
N ILE A 21 -6.85 -18.87 3.81
CA ILE A 21 -8.16 -18.47 4.35
C ILE A 21 -9.17 -19.56 4.00
N GLU A 22 -9.50 -20.38 4.98
CA GLU A 22 -10.39 -21.52 4.79
C GLU A 22 -11.81 -21.11 4.39
N ALA A 23 -12.33 -20.05 5.02
CA ALA A 23 -13.69 -19.57 4.78
C ALA A 23 -13.98 -19.19 3.32
N THR A 24 -12.97 -18.75 2.58
CA THR A 24 -13.07 -18.33 1.17
C THR A 24 -12.35 -19.27 0.21
N HIS A 25 -11.74 -20.35 0.72
CA HIS A 25 -10.89 -21.26 -0.06
C HIS A 25 -9.91 -20.50 -0.96
N SER A 26 -9.19 -19.53 -0.36
CA SER A 26 -8.23 -18.68 -1.06
C SER A 26 -6.94 -18.51 -0.27
N PHE A 27 -5.86 -18.24 -1.00
CA PHE A 27 -4.67 -17.66 -0.40
C PHE A 27 -4.79 -16.12 -0.43
N ILE A 28 -4.36 -15.46 0.62
CA ILE A 28 -4.03 -14.04 0.59
C ILE A 28 -2.51 -13.93 0.45
N VAL A 29 -2.07 -13.28 -0.61
CA VAL A 29 -0.66 -12.93 -0.81
C VAL A 29 -0.50 -11.47 -0.43
N TYR A 30 0.24 -11.22 0.64
CA TYR A 30 0.65 -9.89 1.07
C TYR A 30 2.09 -9.64 0.62
N VAL A 31 2.34 -8.50 0.02
CA VAL A 31 3.69 -8.04 -0.39
C VAL A 31 3.96 -6.67 0.21
N GLU A 32 5.07 -6.53 0.94
CA GLU A 32 5.49 -5.24 1.45
C GLU A 32 5.90 -4.31 0.29
N VAL A 33 5.32 -3.12 0.28
CA VAL A 33 5.61 -2.05 -0.70
C VAL A 33 6.69 -1.12 -0.17
N GLY A 34 6.51 -0.61 1.04
CA GLY A 34 7.46 0.30 1.66
C GLY A 34 6.90 0.94 2.92
N ALA A 35 7.74 1.67 3.64
CA ALA A 35 7.34 2.40 4.82
C ALA A 35 6.51 3.63 4.47
N LEU A 36 5.56 3.97 5.34
CA LEU A 36 4.87 5.24 5.30
C LEU A 36 5.77 6.30 5.91
N GLY A 37 6.22 7.28 5.11
CA GLY A 37 7.13 8.32 5.55
C GLY A 37 6.44 9.46 6.30
N GLY A 38 7.21 10.11 7.18
CA GLY A 38 6.80 11.34 7.85
C GLY A 38 5.74 11.19 8.94
N TRP A 39 5.56 12.27 9.73
CA TRP A 39 4.55 12.33 10.77
C TRP A 39 3.20 12.92 10.29
N ARG A 40 3.19 13.55 9.10
CA ARG A 40 2.00 14.10 8.43
C ARG A 40 1.61 13.27 7.22
N ASN A 41 1.39 11.98 7.43
CA ASN A 41 1.12 11.02 6.36
C ASN A 41 -0.36 10.85 6.00
N GLY A 42 -1.25 11.68 6.55
CA GLY A 42 -2.70 11.59 6.31
C GLY A 42 -3.07 11.74 4.83
N GLU A 43 -2.40 12.62 4.10
CA GLU A 43 -2.64 12.78 2.67
C GLU A 43 -2.19 11.55 1.87
N ILE A 44 -1.07 10.95 2.22
CA ILE A 44 -0.63 9.69 1.61
C ILE A 44 -1.66 8.59 1.89
N CYS A 45 -2.12 8.47 3.13
CA CYS A 45 -3.17 7.50 3.48
C CYS A 45 -4.45 7.72 2.66
N ARG A 46 -4.86 8.98 2.48
CA ARG A 46 -6.02 9.33 1.65
C ARG A 46 -5.83 8.88 0.20
N LEU A 47 -4.67 9.11 -0.39
CA LEU A 47 -4.34 8.69 -1.76
C LEU A 47 -4.31 7.16 -1.89
N LEU A 48 -3.73 6.46 -0.93
CA LEU A 48 -3.72 4.98 -0.92
C LEU A 48 -5.13 4.41 -0.83
N LEU A 49 -6.00 4.98 0.02
CA LEU A 49 -7.40 4.56 0.11
C LEU A 49 -8.19 4.88 -1.17
N ALA A 50 -7.96 6.04 -1.78
CA ALA A 50 -8.57 6.40 -3.05
C ALA A 50 -8.20 5.42 -4.17
N SER A 51 -6.94 4.94 -4.18
CA SER A 51 -6.47 3.95 -5.15
C SER A 51 -7.11 2.57 -4.99
N ASN A 52 -7.68 2.27 -3.82
CA ASN A 52 -8.45 1.05 -3.60
C ASN A 52 -9.88 1.13 -4.17
N PHE A 53 -10.31 2.31 -4.65
CA PHE A 53 -11.68 2.45 -5.16
C PHE A 53 -11.90 1.56 -6.38
N LEU A 54 -12.85 0.66 -6.27
CA LEU A 54 -13.17 -0.38 -7.26
C LEU A 54 -11.99 -1.31 -7.62
N LEU A 55 -10.88 -1.26 -6.87
CA LEU A 55 -9.67 -2.08 -7.06
C LEU A 55 -9.04 -1.97 -8.47
N ALA A 56 -9.37 -0.91 -9.21
CA ALA A 56 -8.88 -0.72 -10.58
C ALA A 56 -7.38 -0.40 -10.62
N ASP A 57 -6.95 0.57 -9.81
CA ASP A 57 -5.53 0.96 -9.72
C ASP A 57 -4.65 -0.11 -9.06
N THR A 58 -5.25 -0.98 -8.28
CA THR A 58 -4.59 -2.08 -7.57
C THR A 58 -4.72 -3.43 -8.28
N GLN A 59 -5.34 -3.45 -9.48
CA GLN A 59 -5.52 -4.65 -10.31
C GLN A 59 -6.20 -5.82 -9.56
N GLY A 60 -7.20 -5.50 -8.73
CA GLY A 60 -7.94 -6.49 -7.95
C GLY A 60 -7.35 -6.80 -6.57
N GLY A 61 -6.20 -6.21 -6.23
CA GLY A 61 -5.64 -6.23 -4.88
C GLY A 61 -6.14 -5.06 -4.03
N ALA A 62 -5.62 -4.96 -2.82
CA ALA A 62 -5.91 -3.84 -1.93
C ALA A 62 -4.62 -3.37 -1.23
N LEU A 63 -4.42 -2.05 -1.20
CA LEU A 63 -3.39 -1.43 -0.37
C LEU A 63 -3.83 -1.45 1.09
N SER A 64 -2.92 -1.77 1.96
CA SER A 64 -3.12 -1.81 3.39
C SER A 64 -1.94 -1.25 4.16
N TYR A 65 -2.19 -0.89 5.38
CA TYR A 65 -1.17 -0.45 6.32
C TYR A 65 -1.05 -1.44 7.47
N ASN A 66 0.16 -1.89 7.74
CA ASN A 66 0.46 -2.76 8.87
C ASN A 66 0.97 -1.89 10.02
N ASP A 67 0.11 -1.64 11.00
CA ASP A 67 0.40 -0.79 12.14
C ASP A 67 1.55 -1.33 13.02
N ALA A 68 1.72 -2.65 13.06
CA ALA A 68 2.81 -3.27 13.83
C ALA A 68 4.19 -3.02 13.24
N THR A 69 4.31 -2.84 11.93
CA THR A 69 5.58 -2.65 11.22
C THR A 69 5.75 -1.28 10.61
N GLY A 70 4.69 -0.48 10.52
CA GLY A 70 4.69 0.80 9.82
C GLY A 70 4.76 0.68 8.30
N MET A 71 4.51 -0.51 7.75
CA MET A 71 4.66 -0.81 6.33
C MET A 71 3.33 -0.72 5.59
N VAL A 72 3.37 -0.15 4.41
CA VAL A 72 2.32 -0.27 3.39
C VAL A 72 2.55 -1.55 2.61
N GLY A 73 1.51 -2.30 2.35
CA GLY A 73 1.55 -3.52 1.55
C GLY A 73 0.37 -3.64 0.61
N LEU A 74 0.52 -4.55 -0.34
CA LEU A 74 -0.52 -5.00 -1.26
C LEU A 74 -1.01 -6.38 -0.83
N ASN A 75 -2.32 -6.55 -0.80
CA ASN A 75 -2.98 -7.83 -0.53
C ASN A 75 -3.71 -8.29 -1.78
N PHE A 76 -3.46 -9.53 -2.19
CA PHE A 76 -4.17 -10.16 -3.30
C PHE A 76 -4.81 -11.47 -2.87
N PRO A 77 -6.13 -11.59 -2.98
CA PRO A 77 -6.80 -12.89 -2.83
C PRO A 77 -6.58 -13.73 -4.09
N ILE A 78 -6.13 -14.96 -3.92
CA ILE A 78 -5.95 -15.95 -5.00
C ILE A 78 -6.88 -17.13 -4.71
N PRO A 79 -8.03 -17.23 -5.38
CA PRO A 79 -8.91 -18.40 -5.26
C PRO A 79 -8.19 -19.66 -5.71
N THR A 80 -8.40 -20.76 -4.99
CA THR A 80 -7.72 -22.03 -5.29
C THR A 80 -8.45 -22.92 -6.27
N TYR A 81 -9.69 -22.59 -6.62
CA TYR A 81 -10.46 -23.39 -7.56
C TYR A 81 -9.80 -23.40 -8.95
N GLY A 82 -9.45 -24.59 -9.43
CA GLY A 82 -8.78 -24.77 -10.72
C GLY A 82 -7.33 -24.24 -10.79
N LEU A 83 -6.75 -23.86 -9.65
CA LEU A 83 -5.40 -23.32 -9.57
C LEU A 83 -4.38 -24.47 -9.50
N ASP A 84 -3.47 -24.55 -10.45
CA ASP A 84 -2.29 -25.40 -10.36
C ASP A 84 -1.09 -24.67 -9.75
N THR A 85 -0.04 -25.43 -9.41
CA THR A 85 1.17 -24.87 -8.79
C THR A 85 1.88 -23.88 -9.71
N GLY A 86 1.92 -24.14 -11.02
CA GLY A 86 2.57 -23.28 -12.00
C GLY A 86 1.86 -21.92 -12.11
N ASP A 87 0.55 -21.95 -12.19
CA ASP A 87 -0.27 -20.74 -12.25
C ASP A 87 -0.19 -19.93 -10.95
N PHE A 88 -0.15 -20.61 -9.79
CA PHE A 88 0.06 -19.95 -8.52
C PHE A 88 1.40 -19.22 -8.48
N LEU A 89 2.50 -19.89 -8.82
CA LEU A 89 3.84 -19.27 -8.82
C LEU A 89 3.95 -18.11 -9.80
N LYS A 90 3.34 -18.22 -10.98
CA LYS A 90 3.28 -17.16 -11.97
C LYS A 90 2.50 -15.96 -11.45
N THR A 91 1.37 -16.19 -10.79
CA THR A 91 0.55 -15.14 -10.17
C THR A 91 1.32 -14.43 -9.07
N VAL A 92 1.97 -15.18 -8.16
CA VAL A 92 2.79 -14.56 -7.10
C VAL A 92 3.92 -13.72 -7.69
N ASN A 93 4.61 -14.21 -8.73
CA ASN A 93 5.66 -13.45 -9.39
C ASN A 93 5.12 -12.14 -10.02
N ASN A 94 3.96 -12.19 -10.65
CA ASN A 94 3.32 -10.99 -11.21
C ASN A 94 2.93 -9.98 -10.12
N ILE A 95 2.46 -10.44 -8.97
CA ILE A 95 2.16 -9.59 -7.80
C ILE A 95 3.43 -8.89 -7.30
N VAL A 96 4.55 -9.62 -7.20
CA VAL A 96 5.84 -9.04 -6.80
C VAL A 96 6.28 -7.98 -7.80
N LEU A 97 6.21 -8.24 -9.10
CA LEU A 97 6.54 -7.25 -10.13
C LEU A 97 5.63 -6.03 -10.06
N PHE A 98 4.35 -6.22 -9.84
CA PHE A 98 3.40 -5.12 -9.68
C PHE A 98 3.66 -4.29 -8.42
N SER A 99 4.14 -4.90 -7.34
CA SER A 99 4.50 -4.18 -6.11
C SER A 99 5.62 -3.15 -6.32
N GLU A 100 6.49 -3.34 -7.33
CA GLU A 100 7.52 -2.37 -7.69
C GLU A 100 6.92 -1.04 -8.19
N THR A 101 5.82 -1.09 -8.93
CA THR A 101 5.09 0.10 -9.37
C THR A 101 4.56 0.88 -8.16
N TRP A 102 4.00 0.19 -7.18
CA TRP A 102 3.49 0.83 -5.97
C TRP A 102 4.60 1.33 -5.07
N LYS A 103 5.75 0.64 -5.02
CA LYS A 103 6.91 1.16 -4.32
C LYS A 103 7.35 2.51 -4.90
N ALA A 104 7.50 2.60 -6.20
CA ALA A 104 7.90 3.84 -6.85
C ALA A 104 6.89 4.98 -6.59
N ARG A 105 5.59 4.68 -6.61
CA ARG A 105 4.53 5.65 -6.28
C ARG A 105 4.61 6.10 -4.83
N LEU A 106 4.77 5.18 -3.88
CA LEU A 106 4.88 5.48 -2.45
C LEU A 106 6.14 6.30 -2.15
N ASP A 107 7.29 5.94 -2.74
CA ASP A 107 8.53 6.69 -2.60
C ASP A 107 8.38 8.14 -3.13
N ALA A 108 7.67 8.34 -4.24
CA ALA A 108 7.37 9.67 -4.78
C ALA A 108 6.46 10.48 -3.84
N MET A 109 5.41 9.87 -3.30
CA MET A 109 4.49 10.50 -2.32
C MET A 109 5.25 10.89 -1.05
N ASN A 110 6.11 10.03 -0.53
CA ASN A 110 6.93 10.32 0.66
C ASN A 110 7.85 11.52 0.42
N LYS A 111 8.54 11.57 -0.72
CA LYS A 111 9.43 12.69 -1.09
C LYS A 111 8.67 14.01 -1.23
N GLU A 112 7.51 13.98 -1.87
CA GLU A 112 6.67 15.19 -2.00
C GLU A 112 6.21 15.70 -0.64
N GLN A 113 5.81 14.80 0.25
CA GLN A 113 5.38 15.15 1.61
C GLN A 113 6.54 15.71 2.45
N GLU A 114 7.74 15.17 2.32
CA GLU A 114 8.95 15.69 2.98
C GLU A 114 9.27 17.11 2.51
N ALA A 115 9.25 17.34 1.18
CA ALA A 115 9.51 18.65 0.61
C ALA A 115 8.50 19.71 1.07
N LEU A 116 7.21 19.38 1.14
CA LEU A 116 6.17 20.26 1.65
C LEU A 116 6.35 20.58 3.14
N THR A 117 6.81 19.60 3.93
CA THR A 117 7.08 19.79 5.36
C THR A 117 8.28 20.72 5.57
N GLU A 118 9.35 20.56 4.81
CA GLU A 118 10.52 21.42 4.86
C GLU A 118 10.19 22.86 4.48
N GLN A 119 9.42 23.07 3.41
CA GLN A 119 8.96 24.38 2.97
C GLN A 119 8.10 25.08 4.05
N ALA A 120 7.19 24.33 4.69
CA ALA A 120 6.34 24.86 5.77
C ALA A 120 7.18 25.25 6.99
N GLN A 121 8.19 24.46 7.35
CA GLN A 121 9.11 24.78 8.45
C GLN A 121 9.95 26.03 8.15
N GLN A 122 10.45 26.15 6.92
CA GLN A 122 11.24 27.31 6.50
C GLN A 122 10.39 28.59 6.51
N ALA A 123 9.15 28.52 6.02
CA ALA A 123 8.22 29.66 6.05
C ALA A 123 7.93 30.16 7.50
N VAL A 124 7.83 29.24 8.46
CA VAL A 124 7.66 29.58 9.89
C VAL A 124 8.90 30.25 10.45
N LEU A 125 10.10 29.79 10.10
CA LEU A 125 11.38 30.36 10.55
C LEU A 125 11.62 31.76 9.97
N GLU A 126 11.12 32.03 8.76
CA GLU A 126 11.24 33.33 8.09
C GLU A 126 10.16 34.35 8.52
N GLY A 127 9.32 34.02 9.53
CA GLY A 127 8.33 34.93 10.13
C GLY A 127 6.99 34.97 9.40
N GLY A 128 6.70 33.98 8.54
CA GLY A 128 5.40 33.77 7.89
C GLY A 128 4.46 32.90 8.74
N GLU A 129 3.16 33.20 8.71
CA GLU A 129 2.13 32.32 9.23
C GLU A 129 2.12 31.03 8.40
N ALA A 130 2.04 29.85 9.08
CA ALA A 130 1.89 28.59 8.40
C ALA A 130 0.61 28.62 7.54
N PRO A 131 0.66 28.20 6.24
CA PRO A 131 -0.54 28.15 5.41
C PRO A 131 -1.56 27.21 6.06
N GLU A 132 -2.74 27.73 6.37
CA GLU A 132 -3.84 26.89 6.85
C GLU A 132 -4.16 25.84 5.80
N PRO A 133 -4.39 24.57 6.19
CA PRO A 133 -4.87 23.57 5.27
C PRO A 133 -6.24 24.01 4.77
N SER A 134 -6.33 24.42 3.50
CA SER A 134 -7.60 24.78 2.89
C SER A 134 -8.42 23.52 2.69
N PHE A 135 -9.27 23.22 3.67
CA PHE A 135 -10.30 22.20 3.57
C PHE A 135 -11.42 22.76 2.71
N THR A 136 -11.39 22.57 1.42
CA THR A 136 -12.55 22.79 0.55
C THR A 136 -13.49 21.61 0.70
N ALA A 137 -14.49 21.75 1.57
CA ALA A 137 -15.59 20.79 1.80
C ALA A 137 -16.49 20.56 0.56
N GLY A 138 -16.09 20.99 -0.63
CA GLY A 138 -16.89 21.00 -1.84
C GLY A 138 -16.69 19.86 -2.82
N GLN A 139 -15.72 18.97 -2.61
CA GLN A 139 -15.43 17.89 -3.57
C GLN A 139 -15.94 16.50 -3.19
N PHE A 140 -16.70 16.37 -2.11
CA PHE A 140 -17.17 15.07 -1.61
C PHE A 140 -18.51 14.57 -2.17
N LEU A 141 -19.17 15.29 -3.07
CA LEU A 141 -20.48 14.91 -3.62
C LEU A 141 -20.55 15.14 -5.13
N ARG A 142 -19.89 14.29 -5.92
CA ARG A 142 -20.31 13.98 -7.28
C ARG A 142 -20.02 12.51 -7.55
N VAL A 143 -21.03 11.74 -7.26
CA VAL A 143 -21.24 10.44 -7.88
C VAL A 143 -21.74 10.70 -9.29
#